data_0fbba5a8e57dd1e86ce0bc92a5bba849
#
_entry.id   0fbba5a8e57dd1e86ce0bc92a5bba849
#
_cell.length_a   1.000
_cell.length_b   1.000
_cell.length_c   1.000
_cell.angle_alpha   90.00
_cell.angle_beta   90.00
_cell.angle_gamma   90.00
#
_symmetry.space_group_name_H-M   'P 1'
#
loop_
_entity.id
_entity.type
_entity.pdbx_description
1 polymer ?
#
loop_
_entity_poly.entity_id
_entity_poly.type
_entity_poly.pdbx_seq_one_letter_code
_entity_poly.pdbx_strand_id
1 'polypeptide(L)'
;MEETTARGFAELREALASRTGTWPEDWFPVFKARYGMQVAFDAVRSVRGDGSVLTQLFTCCTAVDPIVVSGLRPRYADVGADTMGIDVAKVESMPLGSDEQVHAMVMQHTFGAIDEDSSRRLAALAGEMGALLVE
;
A
#
# COMPACT_ATOMS: atom_id res chain seq x y z
N MET A 1 23.98 18.81 -14.04
CA MET A 1 22.62 18.21 -14.13
C MET A 1 22.30 17.34 -12.92
N GLU A 2 23.20 16.45 -12.48
CA GLU A 2 23.01 15.63 -11.27
C GLU A 2 22.86 16.45 -9.99
N GLU A 3 23.69 17.46 -9.79
CA GLU A 3 23.66 18.32 -8.59
C GLU A 3 22.36 19.10 -8.45
N THR A 4 21.78 19.57 -9.55
CA THR A 4 20.47 20.26 -9.57
C THR A 4 19.34 19.31 -9.20
N THR A 5 19.40 18.06 -9.67
CA THR A 5 18.39 17.04 -9.35
C THR A 5 18.46 16.62 -7.89
N ALA A 6 19.67 16.39 -7.36
CA ALA A 6 19.87 16.03 -5.95
C ALA A 6 19.35 17.12 -5.00
N ARG A 7 19.63 18.39 -5.32
CA ARG A 7 19.11 19.53 -4.57
C ARG A 7 17.58 19.61 -4.57
N GLY A 8 16.95 19.43 -5.75
CA GLY A 8 15.50 19.43 -5.87
C GLY A 8 14.82 18.32 -5.04
N PHE A 9 15.43 17.14 -4.97
CA PHE A 9 14.93 16.06 -4.11
C PHE A 9 15.06 16.38 -2.62
N ALA A 10 16.16 17.01 -2.20
CA ALA A 10 16.34 17.41 -0.81
C ALA A 10 15.28 18.45 -0.40
N GLU A 11 15.09 19.49 -1.21
CA GLU A 11 14.07 20.52 -0.98
C GLU A 11 12.65 19.94 -0.92
N LEU A 12 12.32 18.97 -1.77
CA LEU A 12 11.03 18.28 -1.76
C LEU A 12 10.82 17.48 -0.46
N ARG A 13 11.82 16.73 -0.04
CA ARG A 13 11.78 15.93 1.20
C ARG A 13 11.58 16.81 2.42
N GLU A 14 12.30 17.93 2.52
CA GLU A 14 12.14 18.93 3.60
C GLU A 14 10.73 19.53 3.60
N ALA A 15 10.20 19.89 2.43
CA ALA A 15 8.86 20.44 2.32
C ALA A 15 7.77 19.45 2.76
N LEU A 16 7.90 18.19 2.36
CA LEU A 16 6.97 17.12 2.75
C LEU A 16 7.05 16.84 4.24
N ALA A 17 8.24 16.69 4.79
CA ALA A 17 8.46 16.47 6.21
C ALA A 17 7.87 17.60 7.08
N SER A 18 8.10 18.86 6.68
CA SER A 18 7.53 20.03 7.37
C SER A 18 6.00 20.04 7.38
N ARG A 19 5.35 19.57 6.31
CA ARG A 19 3.88 19.55 6.18
C ARG A 19 3.22 18.40 6.93
N THR A 20 3.92 17.31 7.11
CA THR A 20 3.38 16.08 7.70
C THR A 20 3.86 15.82 9.13
N GLY A 21 4.82 16.62 9.63
CA GLY A 21 5.41 16.40 10.95
C GLY A 21 6.30 15.15 11.01
N THR A 22 6.87 14.76 9.89
CA THR A 22 7.82 13.63 9.76
C THR A 22 9.25 14.14 9.55
N TRP A 23 10.20 13.23 9.29
CA TRP A 23 11.59 13.58 9.00
C TRP A 23 11.86 13.51 7.49
N PRO A 24 12.77 14.35 6.93
CA PRO A 24 13.14 14.29 5.51
C PRO A 24 13.62 12.90 5.06
N GLU A 25 14.23 12.13 5.95
CA GLU A 25 14.73 10.78 5.73
C GLU A 25 13.61 9.75 5.52
N ASP A 26 12.39 10.03 5.99
CA ASP A 26 11.22 9.16 5.82
C ASP A 26 10.65 9.25 4.39
N TRP A 27 11.12 10.20 3.59
CA TRP A 27 10.58 10.46 2.25
C TRP A 27 11.50 9.96 1.15
N PHE A 28 10.96 9.08 0.31
CA PHE A 28 11.62 8.53 -0.89
C PHE A 28 10.80 8.89 -2.13
N PRO A 29 11.00 10.10 -2.71
CA PRO A 29 10.29 10.50 -3.91
C PRO A 29 10.56 9.55 -5.07
N VAL A 30 9.50 9.08 -5.72
CA VAL A 30 9.55 8.17 -6.86
C VAL A 30 8.83 8.78 -8.05
N PHE A 31 9.19 8.35 -9.27
CA PHE A 31 8.62 8.90 -10.49
C PHE A 31 7.12 8.63 -10.64
N LYS A 32 6.64 7.48 -10.17
CA LYS A 32 5.21 7.07 -10.20
C LYS A 32 4.90 6.21 -8.99
N ALA A 33 3.65 6.27 -8.53
CA ALA A 33 3.17 5.48 -7.40
C ALA A 33 3.47 3.98 -7.55
N ARG A 34 3.29 3.40 -8.75
CA ARG A 34 3.60 1.99 -9.01
C ARG A 34 5.05 1.61 -8.71
N TYR A 35 6.01 2.52 -8.92
CA TYR A 35 7.41 2.26 -8.55
C TYR A 35 7.63 2.34 -7.03
N GLY A 36 6.90 3.23 -6.35
CA GLY A 36 6.89 3.25 -4.88
C GLY A 36 6.34 1.94 -4.32
N MET A 37 5.21 1.48 -4.85
CA MET A 37 4.63 0.18 -4.49
C MET A 37 5.60 -0.98 -4.79
N GLN A 38 6.28 -0.95 -5.95
CA GLN A 38 7.28 -1.97 -6.30
C GLN A 38 8.39 -2.03 -5.25
N VAL A 39 8.97 -0.89 -4.89
CA VAL A 39 10.03 -0.81 -3.86
C VAL A 39 9.54 -1.33 -2.52
N ALA A 40 8.32 -0.94 -2.11
CA ALA A 40 7.73 -1.41 -0.86
C ALA A 40 7.51 -2.94 -0.86
N PHE A 41 6.97 -3.49 -1.94
CA PHE A 41 6.71 -4.94 -2.03
C PHE A 41 8.00 -5.77 -2.20
N ASP A 42 9.01 -5.26 -2.91
CA ASP A 42 10.33 -5.89 -2.96
C ASP A 42 10.97 -5.95 -1.57
N ALA A 43 10.86 -4.88 -0.79
CA ALA A 43 11.33 -4.85 0.60
C ALA A 43 10.55 -5.85 1.48
N VAL A 44 9.22 -5.86 1.38
CA VAL A 44 8.37 -6.84 2.09
C VAL A 44 8.78 -8.26 1.74
N ARG A 45 8.93 -8.57 0.45
CA ARG A 45 9.33 -9.89 -0.04
C ARG A 45 10.71 -10.30 0.48
N SER A 46 11.67 -9.37 0.49
CA SER A 46 13.04 -9.65 0.94
C SER A 46 13.12 -9.95 2.44
N VAL A 47 12.25 -9.34 3.26
CA VAL A 47 12.25 -9.50 4.72
C VAL A 47 11.36 -10.66 5.17
N ARG A 48 10.21 -10.86 4.53
CA ARG A 48 9.17 -11.80 4.99
C ARG A 48 9.07 -13.08 4.16
N GLY A 49 9.72 -13.13 3.01
CA GLY A 49 9.67 -14.28 2.10
C GLY A 49 8.40 -14.33 1.25
N ASP A 50 8.00 -15.54 0.87
CA ASP A 50 6.79 -15.78 0.08
C ASP A 50 5.54 -15.43 0.87
N GLY A 51 4.54 -14.87 0.20
CA GLY A 51 3.30 -14.47 0.83
C GLY A 51 2.36 -13.74 -0.12
N SER A 52 1.36 -13.08 0.44
CA SER A 52 0.36 -12.38 -0.35
C SER A 52 0.19 -10.93 0.07
N VAL A 53 -0.41 -10.16 -0.84
CA VAL A 53 -0.84 -8.77 -0.62
C VAL A 53 -2.34 -8.71 -0.88
N LEU A 54 -3.08 -8.26 0.13
CA LEU A 54 -4.51 -8.02 0.01
C LEU A 54 -4.73 -6.70 -0.73
N THR A 55 -5.54 -6.71 -1.77
CA THR A 55 -5.94 -5.52 -2.53
C THR A 55 -7.41 -5.61 -2.93
N GLN A 56 -7.99 -4.53 -3.38
CA GLN A 56 -9.37 -4.55 -3.85
C GLN A 56 -9.47 -5.06 -5.29
N LEU A 57 -10.61 -5.70 -5.61
CA LEU A 57 -10.87 -6.23 -6.96
C LEU A 57 -11.08 -5.11 -7.99
N PHE A 58 -11.75 -4.03 -7.59
CA PHE A 58 -11.98 -2.87 -8.45
C PHE A 58 -10.78 -1.93 -8.41
N THR A 59 -9.77 -2.25 -9.21
CA THR A 59 -8.55 -1.46 -9.32
C THR A 59 -7.95 -1.56 -10.72
N CYS A 60 -7.00 -0.69 -11.04
CA CYS A 60 -6.28 -0.81 -12.31
C CYS A 60 -5.13 -1.83 -12.21
N CYS A 61 -4.76 -2.43 -13.32
CA CYS A 61 -3.65 -3.39 -13.39
C CYS A 61 -2.34 -2.80 -12.82
N THR A 62 -2.13 -1.51 -12.97
CA THR A 62 -0.91 -0.84 -12.50
C THR A 62 -0.77 -0.77 -10.97
N ALA A 63 -1.83 -1.04 -10.22
CA ALA A 63 -1.77 -1.22 -8.77
C ALA A 63 -1.51 -2.68 -8.39
N VAL A 64 -1.78 -3.62 -9.29
CA VAL A 64 -1.57 -5.07 -9.08
C VAL A 64 -0.21 -5.53 -9.61
N ASP A 65 0.24 -4.98 -10.74
CA ASP A 65 1.52 -5.35 -11.36
C ASP A 65 2.71 -5.34 -10.37
N PRO A 66 2.87 -4.32 -9.49
CA PRO A 66 3.95 -4.30 -8.51
C PRO A 66 3.95 -5.50 -7.55
N ILE A 67 2.76 -6.00 -7.19
CA ILE A 67 2.61 -7.18 -6.32
C ILE A 67 3.17 -8.42 -7.04
N VAL A 68 2.74 -8.61 -8.29
CA VAL A 68 3.13 -9.78 -9.10
C VAL A 68 4.62 -9.74 -9.45
N VAL A 69 5.12 -8.57 -9.83
CA VAL A 69 6.53 -8.40 -10.23
C VAL A 69 7.48 -8.62 -9.04
N SER A 70 7.08 -8.25 -7.82
CA SER A 70 7.87 -8.55 -6.61
C SER A 70 7.82 -10.02 -6.19
N GLY A 71 7.06 -10.87 -6.89
CA GLY A 71 6.91 -12.29 -6.58
C GLY A 71 5.94 -12.58 -5.42
N LEU A 72 5.18 -11.58 -4.96
CA LEU A 72 4.08 -11.77 -4.04
C LEU A 72 2.78 -12.13 -4.79
N ARG A 73 1.83 -12.74 -4.10
CA ARG A 73 0.55 -13.12 -4.70
C ARG A 73 -0.53 -12.10 -4.36
N PRO A 74 -1.25 -11.51 -5.34
CA PRO A 74 -2.39 -10.66 -5.04
C PRO A 74 -3.55 -11.51 -4.52
N ARG A 75 -4.15 -11.08 -3.41
CA ARG A 75 -5.44 -11.56 -2.92
C ARG A 75 -6.45 -10.43 -3.06
N TYR A 76 -7.61 -10.76 -3.58
CA TYR A 76 -8.60 -9.75 -3.89
C TYR A 76 -9.75 -9.80 -2.90
N ALA A 77 -10.09 -8.64 -2.34
CA ALA A 77 -11.35 -8.40 -1.65
C ALA A 77 -12.29 -7.62 -2.55
N ASP A 78 -13.58 -7.83 -2.35
CA ASP A 78 -14.61 -7.06 -3.04
C ASP A 78 -14.65 -5.62 -2.53
N VAL A 79 -15.35 -4.75 -3.22
CA VAL A 79 -15.53 -3.34 -2.86
C VAL A 79 -16.92 -3.08 -2.31
N GLY A 80 -17.02 -2.09 -1.43
CA GLY A 80 -18.30 -1.57 -0.98
C GLY A 80 -19.01 -0.84 -2.11
N ALA A 81 -20.30 -1.10 -2.29
CA ALA A 81 -21.11 -0.52 -3.37
C ALA A 81 -21.18 1.02 -3.29
N ASP A 82 -21.15 1.56 -2.09
CA ASP A 82 -21.30 3.00 -1.84
C ASP A 82 -19.96 3.75 -1.80
N THR A 83 -18.87 3.06 -1.47
CA THR A 83 -17.55 3.67 -1.23
C THR A 83 -16.55 3.45 -2.35
N MET A 84 -16.76 2.40 -3.18
CA MET A 84 -15.77 1.91 -4.17
C MET A 84 -14.39 1.58 -3.56
N GLY A 85 -14.27 1.64 -2.25
CA GLY A 85 -13.12 1.18 -1.48
C GLY A 85 -13.29 -0.27 -1.06
N ILE A 86 -12.26 -0.86 -0.48
CA ILE A 86 -12.29 -2.25 -0.02
C ILE A 86 -13.40 -2.47 1.00
N ASP A 87 -14.20 -3.52 0.83
CA ASP A 87 -15.24 -3.92 1.80
C ASP A 87 -14.58 -4.64 2.99
N VAL A 88 -14.31 -3.90 4.04
CA VAL A 88 -13.61 -4.43 5.22
C VAL A 88 -14.37 -5.56 5.91
N ALA A 89 -15.71 -5.52 5.92
CA ALA A 89 -16.51 -6.60 6.50
C ALA A 89 -16.34 -7.92 5.73
N LYS A 90 -16.20 -7.84 4.41
CA LYS A 90 -15.84 -9.01 3.60
C LYS A 90 -14.41 -9.47 3.87
N VAL A 91 -13.46 -8.57 4.04
CA VAL A 91 -12.08 -8.92 4.41
C VAL A 91 -12.04 -9.67 5.74
N GLU A 92 -12.73 -9.18 6.77
CA GLU A 92 -12.82 -9.81 8.09
C GLU A 92 -13.41 -11.23 8.03
N SER A 93 -14.31 -11.48 7.07
CA SER A 93 -14.94 -12.78 6.87
C SER A 93 -14.17 -13.71 5.91
N MET A 94 -13.13 -13.21 5.24
CA MET A 94 -12.33 -14.03 4.32
C MET A 94 -11.61 -15.14 5.09
N PRO A 95 -11.60 -16.38 4.57
CA PRO A 95 -10.73 -17.40 5.09
C PRO A 95 -9.28 -17.02 4.75
N LEU A 96 -8.68 -16.18 5.56
CA LEU A 96 -7.26 -15.86 5.52
C LEU A 96 -6.54 -17.07 6.15
N GLY A 97 -6.54 -18.20 5.43
CA GLY A 97 -6.09 -19.50 5.93
C GLY A 97 -4.63 -19.50 6.35
N SER A 98 -4.31 -20.47 7.22
CA SER A 98 -2.98 -20.69 7.80
C SER A 98 -1.86 -20.92 6.79
N ASP A 99 -2.20 -21.21 5.56
CA ASP A 99 -1.23 -21.64 4.54
C ASP A 99 -0.67 -20.49 3.70
N GLU A 100 -1.20 -19.27 3.87
CA GLU A 100 -0.73 -18.12 3.10
C GLU A 100 -0.79 -16.82 3.92
N GLN A 101 0.37 -16.40 4.39
CA GLN A 101 0.49 -15.19 5.17
C GLN A 101 0.24 -13.94 4.31
N VAL A 102 -0.65 -13.06 4.77
CA VAL A 102 -0.84 -11.73 4.19
C VAL A 102 0.24 -10.81 4.76
N HIS A 103 1.17 -10.40 3.90
CA HIS A 103 2.31 -9.55 4.29
C HIS A 103 2.01 -8.06 4.21
N ALA A 104 1.12 -7.67 3.31
CA ALA A 104 0.70 -6.29 3.15
C ALA A 104 -0.78 -6.19 2.75
N MET A 105 -1.37 -5.04 3.03
CA MET A 105 -2.71 -4.66 2.58
C MET A 105 -2.62 -3.31 1.86
N VAL A 106 -3.30 -3.20 0.72
CA VAL A 106 -3.36 -1.94 -0.04
C VAL A 106 -4.69 -1.26 0.26
N MET A 107 -4.62 -0.05 0.80
CA MET A 107 -5.75 0.84 0.95
C MET A 107 -5.78 1.83 -0.21
N GLN A 108 -6.81 1.74 -1.04
CA GLN A 108 -6.95 2.59 -2.21
C GLN A 108 -8.16 3.50 -2.08
N HIS A 109 -7.95 4.79 -2.20
CA HIS A 109 -9.01 5.81 -2.26
C HIS A 109 -9.43 6.02 -3.72
N THR A 110 -10.30 5.15 -4.21
CA THR A 110 -10.74 5.14 -5.61
C THR A 110 -11.43 6.46 -5.97
N PHE A 111 -10.95 7.12 -7.02
CA PHE A 111 -11.40 8.45 -7.45
C PHE A 111 -11.26 9.57 -6.39
N GLY A 112 -10.43 9.38 -5.37
CA GLY A 112 -10.25 10.32 -4.27
C GLY A 112 -11.37 10.25 -3.22
N ALA A 113 -12.26 9.27 -3.29
CA ALA A 113 -13.27 9.03 -2.26
C ALA A 113 -12.60 8.38 -1.04
N ILE A 114 -12.64 9.07 0.09
CA ILE A 114 -12.08 8.58 1.36
C ILE A 114 -13.23 8.12 2.25
N ASP A 115 -13.24 6.85 2.59
CA ASP A 115 -14.08 6.28 3.63
C ASP A 115 -13.22 6.13 4.90
N GLU A 116 -13.35 7.10 5.80
CA GLU A 116 -12.53 7.12 7.03
C GLU A 116 -12.80 5.93 7.95
N ASP A 117 -14.03 5.41 7.99
CA ASP A 117 -14.37 4.28 8.85
C ASP A 117 -13.74 2.99 8.34
N SER A 118 -13.91 2.69 7.06
CA SER A 118 -13.25 1.56 6.41
C SER A 118 -11.72 1.68 6.48
N SER A 119 -11.18 2.89 6.33
CA SER A 119 -9.72 3.13 6.42
C SER A 119 -9.19 2.80 7.81
N ARG A 120 -9.86 3.27 8.88
CA ARG A 120 -9.47 2.95 10.25
C ARG A 120 -9.57 1.46 10.57
N ARG A 121 -10.65 0.81 10.11
CA ARG A 121 -10.85 -0.63 10.31
C ARG A 121 -9.80 -1.47 9.58
N LEU A 122 -9.49 -1.11 8.33
CA LEU A 122 -8.46 -1.80 7.56
C LEU A 122 -7.06 -1.63 8.19
N ALA A 123 -6.76 -0.43 8.70
CA ALA A 123 -5.51 -0.17 9.42
C ALA A 123 -5.41 -1.00 10.72
N ALA A 124 -6.49 -1.09 11.48
CA ALA A 124 -6.54 -1.93 12.69
C ALA A 124 -6.32 -3.41 12.35
N LEU A 125 -7.03 -3.91 11.34
CA LEU A 125 -6.91 -5.30 10.88
C LEU A 125 -5.49 -5.62 10.38
N ALA A 126 -4.87 -4.72 9.62
CA ALA A 126 -3.48 -4.87 9.18
C ALA A 126 -2.52 -4.96 10.38
N GLY A 127 -2.74 -4.12 11.40
CA GLY A 127 -1.97 -4.17 12.66
C GLY A 127 -2.14 -5.49 13.41
N GLU A 128 -3.36 -5.99 13.54
CA GLU A 128 -3.66 -7.28 14.20
C GLU A 128 -3.01 -8.46 13.46
N MET A 129 -2.98 -8.41 12.14
CA MET A 129 -2.35 -9.45 11.32
C MET A 129 -0.83 -9.27 11.16
N GLY A 130 -0.26 -8.20 11.68
CA GLY A 130 1.15 -7.86 11.46
C GLY A 130 1.48 -7.56 10.00
N ALA A 131 0.48 -7.19 9.20
CA ALA A 131 0.65 -6.81 7.80
C ALA A 131 1.05 -5.34 7.65
N LEU A 132 1.83 -5.02 6.62
CA LEU A 132 2.11 -3.64 6.25
C LEU A 132 0.88 -3.03 5.59
N LEU A 133 0.44 -1.86 6.03
CA LEU A 133 -0.55 -1.08 5.29
C LEU A 133 0.16 -0.17 4.28
N VAL A 134 -0.28 -0.23 3.03
CA VAL A 134 0.18 0.62 1.91
C VAL A 134 -1.01 1.46 1.45
N GLU A 135 -0.88 2.79 1.53
CA GLU A 135 -1.88 3.77 1.12
C GLU A 135 -1.43 4.59 -0.09
#